data_b4afe1ebbe42915779d74272ed8030dd
#
_entry.id   b4afe1ebbe42915779d74272ed8030dd
#
_cell.length_a   1.000
_cell.length_b   1.000
_cell.length_c   1.000
_cell.angle_alpha   90.00
_cell.angle_beta   90.00
_cell.angle_gamma   90.00
#
_symmetry.space_group_name_H-M   'P 1'
#
loop_
_entity.id
_entity.type
_entity.pdbx_description
1 polymer ?
#
loop_
_entity_poly.entity_id
_entity_poly.type
_entity_poly.pdbx_seq_one_letter_code
_entity_poly.pdbx_strand_id
1 'polypeptide(L)'
;MGVRYSGGLELLSRESQVGVIPLRIISHRGNISGAGHRENHPEQIDFCIESGFDCEIDLWVKDDTLLLGHDFGEYPINLKWLRDRENSLWVHCKNGDALTYLNESNNHKINFFWHEGDRYTLTSSNNVWVYPGRQLFPGSVAVLPELWLDEVRSSEILRCFAICTDYPEKYKKEFEDSSP
;
A
#
# COMPACT_ATOMS: atom_id res chain seq x y z
N MET A 1 7.60 -26.35 -53.53
CA MET A 1 7.85 -24.93 -53.19
C MET A 1 7.69 -24.77 -51.68
N GLY A 2 8.80 -24.77 -50.97
CA GLY A 2 8.81 -24.66 -49.52
C GLY A 2 9.16 -23.21 -49.11
N VAL A 3 8.27 -22.56 -48.40
CA VAL A 3 8.51 -21.23 -47.82
C VAL A 3 9.15 -21.44 -46.47
N ARG A 4 10.42 -21.04 -46.31
CA ARG A 4 11.11 -20.97 -45.00
C ARG A 4 10.80 -19.64 -44.39
N TYR A 5 10.12 -19.62 -43.24
CA TYR A 5 10.05 -18.46 -42.36
C TYR A 5 11.27 -18.47 -41.42
N SER A 6 12.25 -17.62 -41.73
CA SER A 6 13.31 -17.26 -40.82
C SER A 6 12.91 -15.93 -40.15
N GLY A 7 12.22 -15.99 -39.02
CA GLY A 7 11.96 -14.86 -38.14
C GLY A 7 12.80 -15.02 -36.88
N GLY A 8 14.02 -14.46 -36.88
CA GLY A 8 14.81 -14.34 -35.65
C GLY A 8 14.11 -13.38 -34.72
N LEU A 9 13.72 -13.86 -33.51
CA LEU A 9 13.40 -13.00 -32.39
C LEU A 9 14.71 -12.36 -31.89
N GLU A 10 15.00 -11.16 -32.33
CA GLU A 10 15.93 -10.27 -31.61
C GLU A 10 15.27 -9.91 -30.25
N LEU A 11 15.68 -10.62 -29.22
CA LEU A 11 15.50 -10.15 -27.85
C LEU A 11 16.31 -8.87 -27.70
N LEU A 12 15.66 -7.74 -27.90
CA LEU A 12 16.18 -6.44 -27.52
C LEU A 12 16.42 -6.45 -26.03
N SER A 13 17.67 -6.65 -25.62
CA SER A 13 18.15 -6.36 -24.28
C SER A 13 18.03 -4.85 -24.05
N ARG A 14 16.86 -4.40 -23.62
CA ARG A 14 16.71 -3.10 -23.00
C ARG A 14 17.24 -3.24 -21.58
N GLU A 15 18.54 -3.06 -21.41
CA GLU A 15 19.08 -2.56 -20.14
C GLU A 15 18.55 -1.11 -19.99
N SER A 16 17.30 -0.99 -19.58
CA SER A 16 16.80 0.26 -19.06
C SER A 16 17.58 0.53 -17.77
N GLN A 17 18.34 1.61 -17.74
CA GLN A 17 18.77 2.26 -16.52
C GLN A 17 17.46 2.61 -15.76
N VAL A 18 16.98 1.67 -14.96
CA VAL A 18 15.91 1.90 -14.00
C VAL A 18 16.55 2.77 -12.93
N GLY A 19 16.34 4.07 -13.00
CA GLY A 19 16.61 4.94 -11.87
C GLY A 19 15.94 4.30 -10.67
N VAL A 20 16.68 4.13 -9.58
CA VAL A 20 16.15 3.55 -8.35
C VAL A 20 15.00 4.47 -7.91
N ILE A 21 13.77 4.05 -8.20
CA ILE A 21 12.59 4.74 -7.64
C ILE A 21 12.65 4.44 -6.14
N PRO A 22 12.74 5.45 -5.27
CA PRO A 22 12.81 5.20 -3.85
C PRO A 22 11.60 4.39 -3.42
N LEU A 23 11.84 3.30 -2.68
CA LEU A 23 10.81 2.43 -2.16
C LEU A 23 9.83 3.26 -1.31
N ARG A 24 8.56 3.23 -1.66
CA ARG A 24 7.52 3.96 -0.93
C ARG A 24 7.24 3.27 0.40
N ILE A 25 7.13 4.04 1.47
CA ILE A 25 6.84 3.53 2.81
C ILE A 25 5.42 3.96 3.19
N ILE A 26 4.58 2.98 3.50
CA ILE A 26 3.20 3.14 3.93
C ILE A 26 3.14 2.77 5.41
N SER A 27 2.73 3.68 6.25
CA SER A 27 2.42 3.38 7.65
C SER A 27 1.13 2.57 7.73
N HIS A 28 1.15 1.43 8.38
CA HIS A 28 -0.03 0.63 8.67
C HIS A 28 -0.86 1.32 9.76
N ARG A 29 -2.08 1.76 9.46
CA ARG A 29 -3.03 2.43 10.38
C ARG A 29 -2.48 3.67 11.09
N GLY A 30 -1.48 4.35 10.51
CA GLY A 30 -0.83 5.50 11.14
C GLY A 30 0.24 5.16 12.18
N ASN A 31 0.65 3.89 12.33
CA ASN A 31 1.73 3.48 13.22
C ASN A 31 3.07 4.05 12.76
N ILE A 32 3.92 4.46 13.72
CA ILE A 32 5.26 5.03 13.44
C ILE A 32 6.38 4.15 13.97
N SER A 33 6.25 3.69 15.20
CA SER A 33 7.29 2.90 15.89
C SER A 33 6.73 1.61 16.50
N GLY A 34 5.67 1.08 15.92
CA GLY A 34 4.97 -0.13 16.31
C GLY A 34 3.46 0.07 16.45
N ALA A 35 2.72 -1.04 16.47
CA ALA A 35 1.27 -1.04 16.67
C ALA A 35 0.89 -0.39 18.01
N GLY A 36 -0.17 0.40 18.01
CA GLY A 36 -0.58 1.17 19.18
C GLY A 36 -2.08 1.43 19.27
N HIS A 37 -2.50 1.98 20.40
CA HIS A 37 -3.91 2.28 20.71
C HIS A 37 -4.52 3.44 19.90
N ARG A 38 -3.71 4.14 19.11
CA ARG A 38 -4.16 5.24 18.23
C ARG A 38 -4.25 4.82 16.75
N GLU A 39 -4.23 3.53 16.47
CA GLU A 39 -4.45 3.02 15.12
C GLU A 39 -5.75 3.61 14.52
N ASN A 40 -5.68 4.03 13.27
CA ASN A 40 -6.80 4.68 12.57
C ASN A 40 -7.31 6.00 13.17
N HIS A 41 -6.67 6.56 14.20
CA HIS A 41 -7.06 7.86 14.75
C HIS A 41 -6.69 8.98 13.76
N PRO A 42 -7.62 9.90 13.39
CA PRO A 42 -7.36 10.91 12.36
C PRO A 42 -6.11 11.77 12.59
N GLU A 43 -5.88 12.22 13.84
CA GLU A 43 -4.67 13.00 14.16
C GLU A 43 -3.38 12.18 14.05
N GLN A 44 -3.44 10.87 14.32
CA GLN A 44 -2.28 9.98 14.17
C GLN A 44 -1.93 9.79 12.70
N ILE A 45 -2.95 9.67 11.84
CA ILE A 45 -2.79 9.61 10.38
C ILE A 45 -2.20 10.91 9.86
N ASP A 46 -2.67 12.07 10.34
CA ASP A 46 -2.13 13.38 9.97
C ASP A 46 -0.65 13.48 10.33
N PHE A 47 -0.30 13.12 11.55
CA PHE A 47 1.09 13.09 12.01
C PHE A 47 1.98 12.16 11.14
N CYS A 48 1.47 10.99 10.75
CA CYS A 48 2.15 10.07 9.87
C CYS A 48 2.45 10.70 8.49
N ILE A 49 1.44 11.34 7.87
CA ILE A 49 1.56 11.98 6.56
C ILE A 49 2.52 13.18 6.65
N GLU A 50 2.44 14.00 7.69
CA GLU A 50 3.35 15.12 7.96
C GLU A 50 4.79 14.66 8.16
N SER A 51 5.01 13.44 8.67
CA SER A 51 6.33 12.80 8.81
C SER A 51 6.89 12.28 7.47
N GLY A 52 6.12 12.40 6.38
CA GLY A 52 6.53 12.07 5.02
C GLY A 52 6.27 10.62 4.61
N PHE A 53 5.35 9.93 5.29
CA PHE A 53 4.90 8.59 4.93
C PHE A 53 3.53 8.62 4.25
N ASP A 54 3.27 7.63 3.40
CA ASP A 54 1.89 7.29 3.07
C ASP A 54 1.25 6.59 4.28
N CYS A 55 -0.08 6.47 4.28
CA CYS A 55 -0.79 5.83 5.37
C CYS A 55 -1.90 4.89 4.86
N GLU A 56 -1.87 3.66 5.30
CA GLU A 56 -3.00 2.75 5.15
C GLU A 56 -3.99 3.01 6.29
N ILE A 57 -5.28 2.97 5.95
CA ILE A 57 -6.39 3.21 6.88
C ILE A 57 -7.53 2.21 6.64
N ASP A 58 -8.21 1.81 7.71
CA ASP A 58 -9.41 0.97 7.66
C ASP A 58 -10.67 1.85 7.64
N LEU A 59 -11.45 1.79 6.56
CA LEU A 59 -12.65 2.60 6.36
C LEU A 59 -13.93 1.76 6.42
N TRP A 60 -14.87 2.20 7.25
CA TRP A 60 -16.25 1.77 7.30
C TRP A 60 -17.17 2.85 6.78
N VAL A 61 -18.27 2.46 6.15
CA VAL A 61 -19.43 3.32 5.90
C VAL A 61 -20.64 2.71 6.58
N LYS A 62 -21.33 3.49 7.41
CA LYS A 62 -22.53 3.09 8.11
C LYS A 62 -23.51 4.26 8.17
N ASP A 63 -24.71 4.07 7.70
CA ASP A 63 -25.77 5.10 7.68
C ASP A 63 -25.24 6.44 7.11
N ASP A 64 -24.60 6.38 5.94
CA ASP A 64 -23.94 7.49 5.24
C ASP A 64 -22.80 8.18 6.02
N THR A 65 -22.38 7.61 7.15
CA THR A 65 -21.26 8.12 7.95
C THR A 65 -19.99 7.35 7.64
N LEU A 66 -18.93 8.10 7.35
CA LEU A 66 -17.56 7.56 7.18
C LEU A 66 -16.89 7.43 8.53
N LEU A 67 -16.40 6.24 8.84
CA LEU A 67 -15.77 5.93 10.11
C LEU A 67 -14.44 5.19 9.88
N LEU A 68 -13.39 5.56 10.60
CA LEU A 68 -12.14 4.83 10.65
C LEU A 68 -12.11 3.86 11.83
N GLY A 69 -11.41 2.74 11.69
CA GLY A 69 -11.24 1.74 12.76
C GLY A 69 -11.08 0.33 12.23
N HIS A 70 -10.31 -0.50 12.91
CA HIS A 70 -9.99 -1.85 12.42
C HIS A 70 -11.16 -2.84 12.54
N ASP A 71 -11.65 -3.08 13.74
CA ASP A 71 -12.69 -4.08 14.03
C ASP A 71 -14.11 -3.52 13.87
N PHE A 72 -14.25 -2.22 14.07
CA PHE A 72 -15.48 -1.46 13.92
C PHE A 72 -15.17 0.01 13.64
N GLY A 73 -16.16 0.74 13.10
CA GLY A 73 -16.02 2.18 12.86
C GLY A 73 -16.04 2.95 14.17
N GLU A 74 -14.94 3.62 14.49
CA GLU A 74 -14.70 4.29 15.77
C GLU A 74 -14.58 5.81 15.62
N TYR A 75 -13.80 6.27 14.62
CA TYR A 75 -13.49 7.69 14.45
C TYR A 75 -14.24 8.28 13.25
N PRO A 76 -15.23 9.16 13.48
CA PRO A 76 -15.96 9.77 12.37
C PRO A 76 -15.07 10.74 11.59
N ILE A 77 -15.16 10.62 10.27
CA ILE A 77 -14.52 11.53 9.32
C ILE A 77 -15.55 12.00 8.27
N ASN A 78 -15.14 12.86 7.37
CA ASN A 78 -15.95 13.27 6.22
C ASN A 78 -15.17 13.11 4.90
N LEU A 79 -15.89 13.20 3.79
CA LEU A 79 -15.30 13.06 2.46
C LEU A 79 -14.20 14.09 2.18
N LYS A 80 -14.32 15.31 2.72
CA LYS A 80 -13.29 16.33 2.56
C LYS A 80 -11.99 15.90 3.21
N TRP A 81 -12.06 15.30 4.40
CA TRP A 81 -10.89 14.77 5.10
C TRP A 81 -10.15 13.72 4.27
N LEU A 82 -10.87 12.79 3.62
CA LEU A 82 -10.28 11.80 2.70
C LEU A 82 -9.63 12.47 1.48
N ARG A 83 -10.34 13.40 0.85
CA ARG A 83 -9.86 14.08 -0.37
C ARG A 83 -8.64 14.94 -0.13
N ASP A 84 -8.57 15.63 1.00
CA ASP A 84 -7.40 16.45 1.34
C ASP A 84 -6.12 15.59 1.48
N ARG A 85 -6.26 14.26 1.65
CA ARG A 85 -5.16 13.29 1.86
C ARG A 85 -5.06 12.23 0.76
N GLU A 86 -5.82 12.36 -0.32
CA GLU A 86 -5.98 11.33 -1.37
C GLU A 86 -4.67 10.82 -1.96
N ASN A 87 -3.62 11.65 -2.00
CA ASN A 87 -2.32 11.29 -2.57
C ASN A 87 -1.46 10.42 -1.64
N SER A 88 -1.82 10.37 -0.36
CA SER A 88 -1.05 9.65 0.68
C SER A 88 -1.84 8.52 1.31
N LEU A 89 -3.13 8.36 1.01
CA LEU A 89 -3.96 7.33 1.63
C LEU A 89 -4.04 6.05 0.78
N TRP A 90 -4.04 4.93 1.51
CA TRP A 90 -4.31 3.58 1.04
C TRP A 90 -5.50 3.04 1.84
N VAL A 91 -6.69 3.06 1.24
CA VAL A 91 -7.94 2.83 1.97
C VAL A 91 -8.38 1.38 1.89
N HIS A 92 -8.28 0.67 3.01
CA HIS A 92 -8.84 -0.66 3.16
C HIS A 92 -10.34 -0.53 3.49
N CYS A 93 -11.20 -0.92 2.54
CA CYS A 93 -12.63 -0.96 2.76
C CYS A 93 -12.98 -2.13 3.69
N LYS A 94 -13.63 -1.84 4.82
CA LYS A 94 -13.97 -2.85 5.83
C LYS A 94 -15.38 -3.43 5.67
N ASN A 95 -16.21 -2.81 4.82
CA ASN A 95 -17.53 -3.32 4.47
C ASN A 95 -17.93 -2.95 3.04
N GLY A 96 -18.95 -3.62 2.51
CA GLY A 96 -19.44 -3.40 1.15
C GLY A 96 -19.91 -1.97 0.90
N ASP A 97 -20.45 -1.31 1.93
CA ASP A 97 -20.89 0.09 1.82
C ASP A 97 -19.71 1.03 1.60
N ALA A 98 -18.56 0.80 2.26
CA ALA A 98 -17.34 1.58 2.03
C ALA A 98 -16.80 1.39 0.61
N LEU A 99 -16.79 0.15 0.11
CA LEU A 99 -16.38 -0.16 -1.25
C LEU A 99 -17.29 0.52 -2.28
N THR A 100 -18.60 0.41 -2.12
CA THR A 100 -19.61 1.04 -2.97
C THR A 100 -19.46 2.56 -2.95
N TYR A 101 -19.35 3.15 -1.76
CA TYR A 101 -19.19 4.58 -1.57
C TYR A 101 -17.98 5.15 -2.32
N LEU A 102 -16.81 4.49 -2.20
CA LEU A 102 -15.61 4.95 -2.87
C LEU A 102 -15.65 4.72 -4.38
N ASN A 103 -16.27 3.65 -4.83
CA ASN A 103 -16.39 3.32 -6.25
C ASN A 103 -17.39 4.24 -6.99
N GLU A 104 -18.47 4.64 -6.36
CA GLU A 104 -19.53 5.45 -6.98
C GLU A 104 -19.28 6.97 -6.92
N SER A 105 -18.54 7.45 -5.96
CA SER A 105 -18.49 8.87 -5.59
C SER A 105 -17.53 9.74 -6.41
N ASN A 106 -17.16 9.40 -7.64
CA ASN A 106 -16.16 10.15 -8.45
C ASN A 106 -14.83 10.44 -7.69
N ASN A 107 -14.50 9.58 -6.72
CA ASN A 107 -13.29 9.69 -5.90
C ASN A 107 -12.11 8.94 -6.55
N HIS A 108 -11.97 9.04 -7.87
CA HIS A 108 -11.03 8.25 -8.68
C HIS A 108 -9.55 8.41 -8.32
N LYS A 109 -9.22 9.35 -7.44
CA LYS A 109 -7.85 9.54 -6.99
C LYS A 109 -7.54 8.81 -5.69
N ILE A 110 -8.55 8.50 -4.87
CA ILE A 110 -8.36 7.75 -3.63
C ILE A 110 -7.99 6.31 -4.01
N ASN A 111 -6.86 5.84 -3.53
CA ASN A 111 -6.45 4.46 -3.71
C ASN A 111 -7.11 3.59 -2.64
N PHE A 112 -7.97 2.65 -3.05
CA PHE A 112 -8.71 1.78 -2.14
C PHE A 112 -8.68 0.32 -2.59
N PHE A 113 -8.98 -0.57 -1.67
CA PHE A 113 -9.07 -2.00 -1.91
C PHE A 113 -10.00 -2.68 -0.88
N TRP A 114 -10.44 -3.88 -1.23
CA TRP A 114 -11.12 -4.80 -0.32
C TRP A 114 -10.22 -6.01 -0.11
N HIS A 115 -10.11 -6.47 1.14
CA HIS A 115 -9.34 -7.64 1.49
C HIS A 115 -9.93 -8.31 2.74
N GLU A 116 -10.10 -9.63 2.69
CA GLU A 116 -10.52 -10.45 3.84
C GLU A 116 -9.50 -11.56 4.12
N GLY A 117 -9.62 -12.68 3.42
CA GLY A 117 -8.74 -13.85 3.56
C GLY A 117 -7.85 -14.10 2.34
N ASP A 118 -7.77 -13.16 1.44
CA ASP A 118 -7.06 -13.29 0.16
C ASP A 118 -5.55 -13.24 0.35
N ARG A 119 -4.84 -13.99 -0.50
CA ARG A 119 -3.37 -13.95 -0.52
C ARG A 119 -2.83 -12.69 -1.18
N TYR A 120 -3.58 -12.17 -2.13
CA TYR A 120 -3.27 -11.00 -2.96
C TYR A 120 -4.56 -10.28 -3.26
N THR A 121 -4.55 -8.94 -3.21
CA THR A 121 -5.66 -8.13 -3.70
C THR A 121 -5.15 -6.99 -4.58
N LEU A 122 -5.94 -6.57 -5.54
CA LEU A 122 -5.62 -5.45 -6.42
C LEU A 122 -6.26 -4.18 -5.86
N THR A 123 -5.47 -3.12 -5.71
CA THR A 123 -6.00 -1.81 -5.35
C THR A 123 -6.61 -1.11 -6.57
N SER A 124 -7.45 -0.12 -6.34
CA SER A 124 -8.05 0.71 -7.40
C SER A 124 -7.01 1.44 -8.27
N SER A 125 -5.79 1.62 -7.76
CA SER A 125 -4.64 2.19 -8.48
C SER A 125 -3.73 1.13 -9.12
N ASN A 126 -4.21 -0.12 -9.28
CA ASN A 126 -3.51 -1.24 -9.91
C ASN A 126 -2.23 -1.70 -9.19
N ASN A 127 -2.08 -1.43 -7.91
CA ASN A 127 -1.03 -2.03 -7.10
C ASN A 127 -1.50 -3.36 -6.51
N VAL A 128 -0.59 -4.33 -6.41
CA VAL A 128 -0.92 -5.62 -5.78
C VAL A 128 -0.50 -5.59 -4.31
N TRP A 129 -1.48 -5.65 -3.44
CA TRP A 129 -1.34 -5.75 -1.99
C TRP A 129 -1.10 -7.20 -1.61
N VAL A 130 0.06 -7.52 -1.02
CA VAL A 130 0.47 -8.89 -0.74
C VAL A 130 0.32 -9.20 0.74
N TYR A 131 -0.53 -10.16 1.06
CA TYR A 131 -0.77 -10.62 2.44
C TYR A 131 0.53 -11.12 3.10
N PRO A 132 0.74 -10.90 4.40
CA PRO A 132 1.94 -11.33 5.12
C PRO A 132 2.32 -12.79 4.88
N GLY A 133 3.62 -13.04 4.65
CA GLY A 133 4.15 -14.38 4.40
C GLY A 133 3.91 -14.95 2.99
N ARG A 134 3.36 -14.16 2.05
CA ARG A 134 3.19 -14.57 0.66
C ARG A 134 4.35 -14.13 -0.20
N GLN A 135 4.49 -14.77 -1.37
CA GLN A 135 5.57 -14.47 -2.30
C GLN A 135 5.44 -13.05 -2.83
N LEU A 136 6.51 -12.27 -2.68
CA LEU A 136 6.65 -10.94 -3.26
C LEU A 136 7.05 -11.03 -4.74
N PHE A 137 6.76 -9.98 -5.49
CA PHE A 137 7.20 -9.81 -6.87
C PHE A 137 7.38 -8.32 -7.20
N PRO A 138 8.11 -7.99 -8.29
CA PRO A 138 8.36 -6.59 -8.65
C PRO A 138 7.05 -5.80 -8.81
N GLY A 139 6.98 -4.62 -8.15
CA GLY A 139 5.82 -3.75 -8.22
C GLY A 139 4.71 -4.07 -7.23
N SER A 140 4.86 -5.09 -6.38
CA SER A 140 3.90 -5.39 -5.30
C SER A 140 4.09 -4.49 -4.07
N VAL A 141 3.10 -4.47 -3.18
CA VAL A 141 3.20 -3.88 -1.84
C VAL A 141 3.41 -5.00 -0.82
N ALA A 142 4.54 -5.00 -0.12
CA ALA A 142 4.83 -5.97 0.94
C ALA A 142 4.17 -5.51 2.24
N VAL A 143 3.23 -6.32 2.77
CA VAL A 143 2.48 -5.97 3.98
C VAL A 143 3.10 -6.62 5.21
N LEU A 144 3.32 -5.81 6.26
CA LEU A 144 3.88 -6.19 7.56
C LEU A 144 5.12 -7.10 7.41
N PRO A 145 6.14 -6.67 6.64
CA PRO A 145 7.31 -7.48 6.38
C PRO A 145 8.02 -7.88 7.66
N GLU A 146 7.98 -7.07 8.71
CA GLU A 146 8.55 -7.33 10.03
C GLU A 146 8.02 -8.59 10.72
N LEU A 147 6.83 -9.09 10.34
CA LEU A 147 6.24 -10.28 10.93
C LEU A 147 6.73 -11.61 10.32
N TRP A 148 7.34 -11.57 9.13
CA TRP A 148 7.59 -12.79 8.35
C TRP A 148 8.83 -12.78 7.47
N LEU A 149 9.50 -11.64 7.31
CA LEU A 149 10.75 -11.55 6.56
C LEU A 149 11.93 -11.88 7.46
N ASP A 150 12.76 -12.79 6.97
CA ASP A 150 14.10 -13.04 7.47
C ASP A 150 15.13 -12.23 6.63
N GLU A 151 16.41 -12.27 7.04
CA GLU A 151 17.50 -11.58 6.34
C GLU A 151 17.65 -12.03 4.88
N VAL A 152 17.30 -13.28 4.56
CA VAL A 152 17.43 -13.85 3.21
C VAL A 152 16.41 -13.21 2.25
N ARG A 153 15.22 -12.86 2.75
CA ARG A 153 14.15 -12.26 1.96
C ARG A 153 14.16 -10.75 1.93
N SER A 154 14.99 -10.12 2.75
CA SER A 154 15.08 -8.65 2.81
C SER A 154 15.38 -8.01 1.45
N SER A 155 16.16 -8.68 0.59
CA SER A 155 16.43 -8.23 -0.78
C SER A 155 15.19 -8.23 -1.70
N GLU A 156 14.16 -9.01 -1.38
CA GLU A 156 12.91 -9.05 -2.16
C GLU A 156 12.12 -7.74 -2.02
N ILE A 157 12.18 -7.11 -0.85
CA ILE A 157 11.51 -5.83 -0.56
C ILE A 157 11.99 -4.74 -1.52
N LEU A 158 13.28 -4.68 -1.82
CA LEU A 158 13.86 -3.65 -2.69
C LEU A 158 13.33 -3.70 -4.13
N ARG A 159 12.63 -4.78 -4.50
CA ARG A 159 11.97 -4.94 -5.81
C ARG A 159 10.48 -4.59 -5.77
N CYS A 160 9.92 -4.39 -4.57
CA CYS A 160 8.54 -4.00 -4.40
C CYS A 160 8.32 -2.53 -4.80
N PHE A 161 7.07 -2.17 -5.05
CA PHE A 161 6.65 -0.79 -5.23
C PHE A 161 6.64 -0.03 -3.90
N ALA A 162 6.19 -0.72 -2.84
CA ALA A 162 6.05 -0.16 -1.50
C ALA A 162 6.14 -1.25 -0.43
N ILE A 163 6.31 -0.82 0.81
CA ILE A 163 6.06 -1.60 2.01
C ILE A 163 4.95 -0.94 2.83
N CYS A 164 4.09 -1.74 3.48
CA CYS A 164 3.15 -1.29 4.50
C CYS A 164 3.57 -1.91 5.84
N THR A 165 3.89 -1.09 6.82
CA THR A 165 4.58 -1.52 8.05
C THR A 165 4.13 -0.75 9.29
N ASP A 166 4.23 -1.38 10.46
CA ASP A 166 4.05 -0.72 11.76
C ASP A 166 5.29 0.10 12.21
N TYR A 167 6.42 -0.03 11.46
CA TYR A 167 7.70 0.60 11.81
C TYR A 167 8.29 1.45 10.67
N PRO A 168 7.55 2.44 10.11
CA PRO A 168 8.00 3.19 8.94
C PRO A 168 9.31 3.95 9.18
N GLU A 169 9.54 4.52 10.38
CA GLU A 169 10.80 5.21 10.71
C GLU A 169 12.01 4.26 10.68
N LYS A 170 11.84 3.02 11.17
CA LYS A 170 12.90 2.01 11.12
C LYS A 170 13.29 1.71 9.68
N TYR A 171 12.32 1.41 8.82
CA TYR A 171 12.58 1.10 7.42
C TYR A 171 13.13 2.30 6.64
N LYS A 172 12.66 3.51 6.90
CA LYS A 172 13.22 4.72 6.31
C LYS A 172 14.71 4.84 6.59
N LYS A 173 15.12 4.68 7.84
CA LYS A 173 16.52 4.72 8.25
C LYS A 173 17.34 3.61 7.58
N GLU A 174 16.83 2.37 7.58
CA GLU A 174 17.53 1.23 6.96
C GLU A 174 17.78 1.44 5.45
N PHE A 175 16.82 2.05 4.74
CA PHE A 175 16.97 2.34 3.32
C PHE A 175 17.88 3.54 3.04
N GLU A 176 17.86 4.57 3.89
CA GLU A 176 18.79 5.71 3.80
C GLU A 176 20.24 5.27 4.03
N ASP A 177 20.48 4.43 5.04
CA ASP A 177 21.80 3.91 5.38
C ASP A 177 22.34 2.90 4.33
N SER A 178 21.44 2.30 3.52
CA SER A 178 21.79 1.33 2.48
C SER A 178 22.00 1.97 1.10
N SER A 179 21.78 3.27 0.98
CA SER A 179 22.01 4.01 -0.27
C SER A 179 23.52 4.34 -0.40
N PRO A 180 24.17 4.00 -1.53
CA PRO A 180 25.61 4.15 -1.73
C PRO A 180 26.05 5.62 -1.80
#